data_46cd19bfe1ff5f98d6592c31ce5302fb
#
_entry.id   46cd19bfe1ff5f98d6592c31ce5302fb
#
_cell.length_a   1.000
_cell.length_b   1.000
_cell.length_c   1.000
_cell.angle_alpha   90.00
_cell.angle_beta   90.00
_cell.angle_gamma   90.00
#
_symmetry.space_group_name_H-M   'P 1'
#
loop_
_entity.id
_entity.type
_entity.pdbx_description
1 polymer ?
#
loop_
_entity_poly.entity_id
_entity_poly.type
_entity_poly.pdbx_seq_one_letter_code
_entity_poly.pdbx_strand_id
1 'polypeptide(L)'
;ANSEQAATPDTWFSHKVKSSGISDQKSSGRCWLFTGTNVIRAQVMARTGMKNFFFSQAYNFFYDQLEKSNLFLQGIIDTRKKPIDDKMVEWLFRNPLSDGGQFTGVSDLIEKYGLVPKEVMAETYSSDNTNEFSALLKRKLREDGMLLREASEKGASEKELEQQKVDMMKTVYRMLVYAYGEPPTSFTWAPKINGKYTEKPKTYTPQSFYKEVCGGEDLNANYVMLMNDPSRPFNQVYEIDYDRHTYDGHNWLYINLPIEDIKEMAIASLKDSTICLLYTSPSPRD
;
A
#
# COMPACT_ATOMS: atom_id res chain seq x y z
N ALA A 1 -12.72 37.69 -13.75
CA ALA A 1 -11.54 37.55 -12.91
C ALA A 1 -10.36 38.17 -13.64
N ASN A 2 -9.72 39.20 -13.06
CA ASN A 2 -8.58 39.90 -13.64
C ASN A 2 -7.39 38.95 -13.65
N SER A 3 -7.01 38.45 -14.81
CA SER A 3 -5.83 37.59 -15.02
C SER A 3 -4.49 38.31 -14.78
N GLU A 4 -4.51 39.62 -14.60
CA GLU A 4 -3.32 40.44 -14.34
C GLU A 4 -2.88 40.49 -12.85
N GLN A 5 -3.64 39.88 -11.94
CA GLN A 5 -3.31 39.80 -10.50
C GLN A 5 -3.01 38.38 -10.00
N ALA A 6 -2.73 37.45 -10.87
CA ALA A 6 -2.12 36.21 -10.45
C ALA A 6 -0.71 36.54 -9.96
N ALA A 7 -0.53 36.69 -8.65
CA ALA A 7 0.79 36.88 -8.05
C ALA A 7 1.71 35.78 -8.57
N THR A 8 2.83 36.18 -9.18
CA THR A 8 3.86 35.21 -9.59
C THR A 8 4.22 34.44 -8.32
N PRO A 9 4.06 33.10 -8.28
CA PRO A 9 4.34 32.35 -7.07
C PRO A 9 5.79 32.58 -6.67
N ASP A 10 6.00 32.90 -5.39
CA ASP A 10 7.34 32.99 -4.83
C ASP A 10 7.99 31.61 -4.88
N THR A 11 9.05 31.47 -5.65
CA THR A 11 9.79 30.20 -5.83
C THR A 11 11.04 30.13 -4.95
N TRP A 12 11.24 31.10 -4.06
CA TRP A 12 12.34 31.04 -3.10
C TRP A 12 11.93 30.25 -1.86
N PHE A 13 12.78 29.29 -1.48
CA PHE A 13 12.58 28.45 -0.31
C PHE A 13 13.84 28.43 0.55
N SER A 14 13.71 28.72 1.85
CA SER A 14 14.81 28.66 2.82
C SER A 14 15.33 27.24 3.04
N HIS A 15 14.44 26.23 2.94
CA HIS A 15 14.76 24.81 3.07
C HIS A 15 14.13 24.06 1.91
N LYS A 16 14.90 23.16 1.30
CA LYS A 16 14.43 22.34 0.18
C LYS A 16 14.93 20.92 0.35
N VAL A 17 14.00 20.01 0.56
CA VAL A 17 14.29 18.57 0.56
C VAL A 17 14.45 18.10 -0.88
N LYS A 18 15.54 17.39 -1.16
CA LYS A 18 15.72 16.77 -2.48
C LYS A 18 14.75 15.59 -2.63
N SER A 19 13.70 15.80 -3.38
CA SER A 19 12.84 14.70 -3.83
C SER A 19 13.40 14.10 -5.11
N SER A 20 13.21 12.81 -5.29
CA SER A 20 13.71 12.06 -6.46
C SER A 20 12.78 12.13 -7.67
N GLY A 21 11.99 13.19 -7.79
CA GLY A 21 11.02 13.38 -8.86
C GLY A 21 9.65 12.75 -8.56
N ILE A 22 8.71 13.01 -9.45
CA ILE A 22 7.32 12.57 -9.35
C ILE A 22 7.20 11.17 -9.97
N SER A 23 6.41 10.30 -9.35
CA SER A 23 5.95 9.03 -9.91
C SER A 23 4.49 9.15 -10.33
N ASP A 24 4.13 8.48 -11.42
CA ASP A 24 2.78 8.53 -11.99
C ASP A 24 2.05 7.22 -11.68
N GLN A 25 0.95 7.30 -10.91
CA GLN A 25 0.13 6.14 -10.54
C GLN A 25 -0.87 5.73 -11.62
N LYS A 26 -0.94 6.48 -12.74
CA LYS A 26 -1.91 6.25 -13.80
C LYS A 26 -3.36 6.24 -13.32
N SER A 27 -4.23 5.47 -13.97
CA SER A 27 -5.64 5.32 -13.61
C SER A 27 -5.85 4.26 -12.53
N SER A 28 -5.24 4.50 -11.34
CA SER A 28 -5.31 3.56 -10.21
C SER A 28 -5.47 4.29 -8.87
N GLY A 29 -6.01 3.62 -7.85
CA GLY A 29 -6.12 4.14 -6.49
C GLY A 29 -4.88 3.91 -5.62
N ARG A 30 -3.69 3.69 -6.20
CA ARG A 30 -2.46 3.31 -5.51
C ARG A 30 -1.61 4.47 -4.97
N CYS A 31 -2.19 5.68 -4.82
CA CYS A 31 -1.45 6.86 -4.31
C CYS A 31 -0.71 6.58 -3.01
N TRP A 32 -1.32 5.86 -2.08
CA TRP A 32 -0.75 5.46 -0.81
C TRP A 32 0.54 4.63 -0.97
N LEU A 33 0.55 3.69 -1.91
CA LEU A 33 1.69 2.81 -2.19
C LEU A 33 2.83 3.58 -2.88
N PHE A 34 2.51 4.39 -3.89
CA PHE A 34 3.48 5.25 -4.57
C PHE A 34 4.12 6.25 -3.60
N THR A 35 3.30 6.86 -2.73
CA THR A 35 3.77 7.82 -1.73
C THR A 35 4.71 7.15 -0.73
N GLY A 36 4.30 6.03 -0.13
CA GLY A 36 5.11 5.31 0.84
C GLY A 36 6.44 4.80 0.26
N THR A 37 6.40 4.21 -0.93
CA THR A 37 7.63 3.75 -1.60
C THR A 37 8.52 4.90 -2.07
N ASN A 38 8.00 6.09 -2.37
CA ASN A 38 8.81 7.27 -2.70
C ASN A 38 9.66 7.75 -1.52
N VAL A 39 9.19 7.60 -0.28
CA VAL A 39 9.99 7.89 0.92
C VAL A 39 11.21 6.98 0.98
N ILE A 40 11.00 5.67 0.88
CA ILE A 40 12.07 4.67 0.92
C ILE A 40 13.00 4.83 -0.30
N ARG A 41 12.44 5.13 -1.48
CA ARG A 41 13.22 5.38 -2.70
C ARG A 41 14.26 6.47 -2.52
N ALA A 42 13.88 7.57 -1.87
CA ALA A 42 14.81 8.67 -1.63
C ALA A 42 15.99 8.23 -0.75
N GLN A 43 15.75 7.40 0.27
CA GLN A 43 16.79 6.83 1.12
C GLN A 43 17.72 5.90 0.32
N VAL A 44 17.16 5.01 -0.51
CA VAL A 44 17.95 4.11 -1.37
C VAL A 44 18.84 4.91 -2.34
N MET A 45 18.29 5.94 -2.98
CA MET A 45 19.05 6.79 -3.91
C MET A 45 20.18 7.54 -3.19
N ALA A 46 19.95 8.00 -1.97
CA ALA A 46 21.00 8.65 -1.17
C ALA A 46 22.14 7.67 -0.81
N ARG A 47 21.80 6.42 -0.47
CA ARG A 47 22.80 5.38 -0.11
C ARG A 47 23.61 4.87 -1.30
N THR A 48 22.94 4.67 -2.44
CA THR A 48 23.56 4.02 -3.61
C THR A 48 24.16 5.01 -4.60
N GLY A 49 23.84 6.31 -4.45
CA GLY A 49 24.24 7.34 -5.41
C GLY A 49 23.47 7.29 -6.74
N MET A 50 22.48 6.43 -6.88
CA MET A 50 21.64 6.35 -8.08
C MET A 50 20.84 7.64 -8.25
N LYS A 51 20.74 8.12 -9.49
CA LYS A 51 19.94 9.31 -9.84
C LYS A 51 18.55 8.95 -10.37
N ASN A 52 18.36 7.71 -10.77
CA ASN A 52 17.12 7.21 -11.32
C ASN A 52 16.89 5.78 -10.83
N PHE A 53 15.98 5.63 -9.91
CA PHE A 53 15.60 4.35 -9.33
C PHE A 53 14.11 4.37 -8.99
N PHE A 54 13.41 3.27 -9.23
CA PHE A 54 12.01 3.09 -8.85
C PHE A 54 11.78 1.68 -8.34
N PHE A 55 10.89 1.53 -7.38
CA PHE A 55 10.35 0.24 -6.98
C PHE A 55 9.26 -0.22 -7.93
N SER A 56 9.01 -1.52 -7.97
CA SER A 56 7.85 -2.10 -8.62
C SER A 56 6.61 -1.87 -7.74
N GLN A 57 5.67 -1.08 -8.24
CA GLN A 57 4.39 -0.91 -7.56
C GLN A 57 3.48 -2.13 -7.83
N ALA A 58 3.59 -2.74 -9.01
CA ALA A 58 2.85 -3.96 -9.35
C ALA A 58 3.13 -5.10 -8.37
N TYR A 59 4.37 -5.24 -7.89
CA TYR A 59 4.77 -6.26 -6.93
C TYR A 59 4.01 -6.15 -5.60
N ASN A 60 4.10 -5.00 -4.93
CA ASN A 60 3.43 -4.81 -3.64
C ASN A 60 1.90 -4.73 -3.80
N PHE A 61 1.42 -4.19 -4.91
CA PHE A 61 -0.01 -4.15 -5.21
C PHE A 61 -0.60 -5.55 -5.45
N PHE A 62 0.15 -6.46 -6.06
CA PHE A 62 -0.26 -7.87 -6.17
C PHE A 62 -0.56 -8.46 -4.78
N TYR A 63 0.35 -8.28 -3.85
CA TYR A 63 0.16 -8.79 -2.49
C TYR A 63 -0.91 -8.03 -1.71
N ASP A 64 -1.06 -6.73 -1.92
CA ASP A 64 -2.17 -5.95 -1.35
C ASP A 64 -3.53 -6.55 -1.73
N GLN A 65 -3.71 -6.82 -3.02
CA GLN A 65 -4.97 -7.37 -3.51
C GLN A 65 -5.18 -8.82 -3.06
N LEU A 66 -4.12 -9.61 -2.95
CA LEU A 66 -4.15 -10.97 -2.41
C LEU A 66 -4.54 -10.96 -0.93
N GLU A 67 -3.89 -10.14 -0.12
CA GLU A 67 -4.14 -10.04 1.32
C GLU A 67 -5.53 -9.49 1.63
N LYS A 68 -5.96 -8.45 0.95
CA LYS A 68 -7.33 -7.94 1.10
C LYS A 68 -8.40 -8.96 0.71
N SER A 69 -8.12 -9.79 -0.29
CA SER A 69 -9.01 -10.91 -0.65
C SER A 69 -9.07 -11.94 0.47
N ASN A 70 -7.94 -12.28 1.08
CA ASN A 70 -7.88 -13.15 2.24
C ASN A 70 -8.61 -12.53 3.45
N LEU A 71 -8.38 -11.25 3.72
CA LEU A 71 -9.05 -10.51 4.79
C LEU A 71 -10.57 -10.54 4.64
N PHE A 72 -11.08 -10.31 3.44
CA PHE A 72 -12.50 -10.40 3.16
C PHE A 72 -13.06 -11.81 3.40
N LEU A 73 -12.45 -12.84 2.81
CA LEU A 73 -12.93 -14.22 2.93
C LEU A 73 -12.85 -14.72 4.37
N GLN A 74 -11.80 -14.36 5.11
CA GLN A 74 -11.69 -14.67 6.52
C GLN A 74 -12.76 -13.94 7.33
N GLY A 75 -13.00 -12.67 7.06
CA GLY A 75 -14.08 -11.91 7.70
C GLY A 75 -15.47 -12.53 7.48
N ILE A 76 -15.71 -13.12 6.31
CA ILE A 76 -16.94 -13.89 6.06
C ILE A 76 -17.00 -15.15 6.93
N ILE A 77 -15.90 -15.87 7.08
CA ILE A 77 -15.84 -17.05 7.99
C ILE A 77 -16.05 -16.63 9.43
N ASP A 78 -15.40 -15.57 9.89
CA ASP A 78 -15.49 -15.07 11.27
C ASP A 78 -16.93 -14.61 11.62
N THR A 79 -17.61 -14.04 10.63
CA THR A 79 -18.99 -13.54 10.78
C THR A 79 -20.08 -14.52 10.32
N ARG A 80 -19.74 -15.76 9.99
CA ARG A 80 -20.64 -16.75 9.36
C ARG A 80 -21.93 -17.03 10.15
N LYS A 81 -21.89 -16.87 11.47
CA LYS A 81 -23.05 -17.09 12.36
C LYS A 81 -23.93 -15.84 12.51
N LYS A 82 -23.48 -14.68 12.05
CA LYS A 82 -24.26 -13.46 12.07
C LYS A 82 -25.26 -13.44 10.90
N PRO A 83 -26.43 -12.82 11.06
CA PRO A 83 -27.40 -12.70 9.97
C PRO A 83 -26.84 -11.86 8.82
N ILE A 84 -27.42 -12.00 7.63
CA ILE A 84 -26.93 -11.31 6.43
C ILE A 84 -27.06 -9.77 6.51
N ASP A 85 -28.02 -9.29 7.28
CA ASP A 85 -28.29 -7.88 7.54
C ASP A 85 -27.53 -7.33 8.78
N ASP A 86 -26.61 -8.10 9.36
CA ASP A 86 -25.66 -7.58 10.35
C ASP A 86 -24.77 -6.52 9.69
N LYS A 87 -24.56 -5.38 10.36
CA LYS A 87 -23.83 -4.24 9.83
C LYS A 87 -22.41 -4.59 9.34
N MET A 88 -21.71 -5.49 10.05
CA MET A 88 -20.38 -5.93 9.65
C MET A 88 -20.44 -6.81 8.40
N VAL A 89 -21.41 -7.71 8.31
CA VAL A 89 -21.61 -8.57 7.13
C VAL A 89 -21.96 -7.72 5.90
N GLU A 90 -22.90 -6.77 6.05
CA GLU A 90 -23.21 -5.84 4.97
C GLU A 90 -21.99 -5.02 4.53
N TRP A 91 -21.18 -4.54 5.48
CA TRP A 91 -19.98 -3.77 5.20
C TRP A 91 -18.96 -4.59 4.41
N LEU A 92 -18.71 -5.84 4.82
CA LEU A 92 -17.83 -6.76 4.11
C LEU A 92 -18.29 -6.97 2.66
N PHE A 93 -19.53 -7.32 2.42
CA PHE A 93 -20.05 -7.54 1.07
C PHE A 93 -20.11 -6.26 0.23
N ARG A 94 -20.29 -5.10 0.86
CA ARG A 94 -20.24 -3.82 0.16
C ARG A 94 -18.82 -3.45 -0.26
N ASN A 95 -17.84 -3.77 0.59
CA ASN A 95 -16.43 -3.40 0.44
C ASN A 95 -15.48 -4.61 0.41
N PRO A 96 -15.67 -5.60 -0.49
CA PRO A 96 -14.84 -6.82 -0.48
C PRO A 96 -13.39 -6.56 -0.84
N LEU A 97 -13.10 -5.47 -1.54
CA LEU A 97 -11.78 -5.10 -2.03
C LEU A 97 -11.72 -3.62 -2.36
N SER A 98 -10.55 -3.01 -2.18
CA SER A 98 -10.25 -1.62 -2.56
C SER A 98 -8.81 -1.54 -3.08
N ASP A 99 -8.54 -0.65 -4.03
CA ASP A 99 -7.16 -0.31 -4.44
C ASP A 99 -6.58 0.86 -3.62
N GLY A 100 -7.39 1.48 -2.76
CA GLY A 100 -6.96 2.49 -1.80
C GLY A 100 -6.27 1.93 -0.57
N GLY A 101 -5.62 2.78 0.21
CA GLY A 101 -4.95 2.41 1.45
C GLY A 101 -4.29 3.58 2.15
N GLN A 102 -3.59 3.25 3.23
CA GLN A 102 -2.83 4.18 4.06
C GLN A 102 -1.41 3.66 4.33
N PHE A 103 -0.61 4.41 5.07
CA PHE A 103 0.80 4.05 5.32
C PHE A 103 0.95 2.72 6.07
N THR A 104 0.07 2.39 7.02
CA THR A 104 0.07 1.09 7.71
C THR A 104 0.03 -0.09 6.72
N GLY A 105 -0.75 0.04 5.62
CA GLY A 105 -0.74 -0.98 4.56
C GLY A 105 0.58 -1.06 3.81
N VAL A 106 1.27 0.08 3.61
CA VAL A 106 2.63 0.08 3.02
C VAL A 106 3.61 -0.66 3.92
N SER A 107 3.63 -0.32 5.21
CA SER A 107 4.57 -0.91 6.17
C SER A 107 4.35 -2.42 6.32
N ASP A 108 3.12 -2.86 6.56
CA ASP A 108 2.79 -4.28 6.70
C ASP A 108 3.17 -5.11 5.46
N LEU A 109 2.89 -4.58 4.26
CA LEU A 109 3.23 -5.28 3.02
C LEU A 109 4.73 -5.35 2.78
N ILE A 110 5.48 -4.28 3.05
CA ILE A 110 6.93 -4.26 2.88
C ILE A 110 7.62 -5.16 3.90
N GLU A 111 7.20 -5.14 5.14
CA GLU A 111 7.76 -6.01 6.18
C GLU A 111 7.49 -7.49 5.89
N LYS A 112 6.29 -7.81 5.40
CA LYS A 112 5.89 -9.19 5.08
C LYS A 112 6.51 -9.69 3.77
N TYR A 113 6.48 -8.90 2.72
CA TYR A 113 6.83 -9.32 1.35
C TYR A 113 8.11 -8.70 0.81
N GLY A 114 8.64 -7.65 1.43
CA GLY A 114 9.81 -6.93 0.93
C GLY A 114 9.50 -6.00 -0.24
N LEU A 115 10.56 -5.65 -0.97
CA LEU A 115 10.52 -4.75 -2.13
C LEU A 115 11.30 -5.34 -3.30
N VAL A 116 10.94 -4.95 -4.51
CA VAL A 116 11.70 -5.27 -5.72
C VAL A 116 11.87 -4.03 -6.60
N PRO A 117 12.97 -3.92 -7.37
CA PRO A 117 13.14 -2.88 -8.36
C PRO A 117 12.09 -2.95 -9.48
N LYS A 118 11.76 -1.81 -10.08
CA LYS A 118 10.74 -1.72 -11.15
C LYS A 118 11.02 -2.63 -12.35
N GLU A 119 12.28 -2.79 -12.71
CA GLU A 119 12.71 -3.64 -13.82
C GLU A 119 12.53 -5.14 -13.57
N VAL A 120 12.35 -5.55 -12.30
CA VAL A 120 12.16 -6.96 -11.93
C VAL A 120 10.71 -7.40 -12.12
N MET A 121 9.76 -6.52 -11.84
CA MET A 121 8.34 -6.74 -12.11
C MET A 121 7.73 -5.43 -12.61
N ALA A 122 7.57 -5.32 -13.92
CA ALA A 122 7.06 -4.12 -14.57
C ALA A 122 5.55 -3.95 -14.35
N GLU A 123 5.07 -2.70 -14.49
CA GLU A 123 3.64 -2.43 -14.55
C GLU A 123 3.00 -3.11 -15.77
N THR A 124 1.76 -3.53 -15.60
CA THR A 124 0.90 -4.07 -16.66
C THR A 124 -0.22 -3.10 -16.99
N TYR A 125 -0.96 -3.34 -18.07
CA TYR A 125 -2.17 -2.57 -18.35
C TYR A 125 -3.16 -2.59 -17.17
N SER A 126 -3.37 -3.74 -16.56
CA SER A 126 -4.32 -3.89 -15.42
C SER A 126 -3.83 -3.22 -14.14
N SER A 127 -2.52 -3.13 -13.90
CA SER A 127 -2.00 -2.39 -12.76
C SER A 127 -2.03 -0.86 -12.98
N ASP A 128 -1.86 -0.41 -14.22
CA ASP A 128 -2.00 0.99 -14.59
C ASP A 128 -3.48 1.44 -14.70
N ASN A 129 -4.42 0.49 -14.87
CA ASN A 129 -5.86 0.74 -15.03
C ASN A 129 -6.66 -0.25 -14.16
N THR A 130 -6.74 0.01 -12.85
CA THR A 130 -7.21 -0.97 -11.86
C THR A 130 -8.72 -1.22 -11.88
N ASN A 131 -9.53 -0.32 -12.41
CA ASN A 131 -10.99 -0.34 -12.25
C ASN A 131 -11.68 -1.61 -12.77
N GLU A 132 -11.34 -2.06 -13.98
CA GLU A 132 -12.00 -3.21 -14.63
C GLU A 132 -11.66 -4.51 -13.90
N PHE A 133 -10.37 -4.72 -13.64
CA PHE A 133 -9.93 -5.93 -12.93
C PHE A 133 -10.44 -5.96 -11.49
N SER A 134 -10.39 -4.82 -10.78
CA SER A 134 -10.95 -4.70 -9.43
C SER A 134 -12.44 -5.02 -9.40
N ALA A 135 -13.22 -4.59 -10.40
CA ALA A 135 -14.65 -4.90 -10.49
C ALA A 135 -14.89 -6.41 -10.68
N LEU A 136 -14.07 -7.07 -11.51
CA LEU A 136 -14.12 -8.52 -11.73
C LEU A 136 -13.79 -9.28 -10.44
N LEU A 137 -12.69 -8.92 -9.78
CA LEU A 137 -12.23 -9.58 -8.55
C LEU A 137 -13.24 -9.37 -7.40
N LYS A 138 -13.79 -8.16 -7.23
CA LYS A 138 -14.88 -7.88 -6.27
C LYS A 138 -16.10 -8.78 -6.48
N ARG A 139 -16.46 -9.03 -7.74
CA ARG A 139 -17.59 -9.90 -8.08
C ARG A 139 -17.28 -11.34 -7.67
N LYS A 140 -16.07 -11.82 -7.99
CA LYS A 140 -15.61 -13.16 -7.58
C LYS A 140 -15.59 -13.33 -6.07
N LEU A 141 -15.06 -12.37 -5.35
CA LEU A 141 -15.03 -12.41 -3.89
C LEU A 141 -16.45 -12.45 -3.27
N ARG A 142 -17.40 -11.70 -3.81
CA ARG A 142 -18.80 -11.75 -3.34
C ARG A 142 -19.43 -13.13 -3.58
N GLU A 143 -19.19 -13.72 -4.75
CA GLU A 143 -19.61 -15.09 -5.04
C GLU A 143 -19.01 -16.07 -4.02
N ASP A 144 -17.70 -16.02 -3.81
CA ASP A 144 -16.99 -16.90 -2.87
C ASP A 144 -17.49 -16.70 -1.42
N GLY A 145 -17.72 -15.45 -1.01
CA GLY A 145 -18.26 -15.12 0.30
C GLY A 145 -19.67 -15.72 0.51
N MET A 146 -20.53 -15.67 -0.50
CA MET A 146 -21.86 -16.32 -0.43
C MET A 146 -21.74 -17.84 -0.34
N LEU A 147 -20.85 -18.47 -1.12
CA LEU A 147 -20.60 -19.90 -1.04
C LEU A 147 -20.11 -20.36 0.33
N LEU A 148 -19.22 -19.59 0.98
CA LEU A 148 -18.77 -19.89 2.35
C LEU A 148 -19.91 -19.78 3.36
N ARG A 149 -20.79 -18.78 3.25
CA ARG A 149 -21.96 -18.65 4.13
C ARG A 149 -22.95 -19.81 3.91
N GLU A 150 -23.25 -20.14 2.66
CA GLU A 150 -24.11 -21.28 2.32
C GLU A 150 -23.55 -22.59 2.86
N ALA A 151 -22.24 -22.83 2.73
CA ALA A 151 -21.58 -24.02 3.29
C ALA A 151 -21.71 -24.06 4.83
N SER A 152 -21.53 -22.92 5.50
CA SER A 152 -21.74 -22.81 6.94
C SER A 152 -23.18 -23.09 7.36
N GLU A 153 -24.17 -22.60 6.65
CA GLU A 153 -25.59 -22.84 6.88
C GLU A 153 -25.94 -24.35 6.71
N LYS A 154 -25.26 -25.03 5.80
CA LYS A 154 -25.37 -26.49 5.58
C LYS A 154 -24.61 -27.32 6.63
N GLY A 155 -23.95 -26.67 7.61
CA GLY A 155 -23.27 -27.33 8.72
C GLY A 155 -21.79 -27.63 8.48
N ALA A 156 -21.13 -27.01 7.51
CA ALA A 156 -19.69 -27.15 7.32
C ALA A 156 -18.94 -26.67 8.57
N SER A 157 -17.95 -27.45 8.99
CA SER A 157 -17.05 -27.12 10.07
C SER A 157 -16.13 -25.96 9.69
N GLU A 158 -15.56 -25.28 10.69
CA GLU A 158 -14.58 -24.21 10.46
C GLU A 158 -13.40 -24.67 9.62
N LYS A 159 -12.89 -25.89 9.88
CA LYS A 159 -11.81 -26.48 9.09
C LYS A 159 -12.17 -26.68 7.61
N GLU A 160 -13.41 -27.08 7.31
CA GLU A 160 -13.88 -27.21 5.96
C GLU A 160 -14.04 -25.87 5.25
N LEU A 161 -14.50 -24.84 5.97
CA LEU A 161 -14.58 -23.46 5.45
C LEU A 161 -13.19 -22.89 5.17
N GLU A 162 -12.22 -23.10 6.06
CA GLU A 162 -10.83 -22.71 5.85
C GLU A 162 -10.22 -23.40 4.62
N GLN A 163 -10.51 -24.68 4.43
CA GLN A 163 -10.05 -25.39 3.22
C GLN A 163 -10.67 -24.83 1.95
N GLN A 164 -11.98 -24.53 1.97
CA GLN A 164 -12.64 -23.88 0.83
C GLN A 164 -12.04 -22.50 0.54
N LYS A 165 -11.78 -21.71 1.59
CA LYS A 165 -11.08 -20.41 1.45
C LYS A 165 -9.72 -20.57 0.77
N VAL A 166 -8.92 -21.55 1.16
CA VAL A 166 -7.62 -21.83 0.52
C VAL A 166 -7.80 -22.11 -0.97
N ASP A 167 -8.80 -22.88 -1.37
CA ASP A 167 -9.04 -23.19 -2.79
C ASP A 167 -9.56 -21.96 -3.57
N MET A 168 -10.38 -21.12 -2.94
CA MET A 168 -10.80 -19.83 -3.49
C MET A 168 -9.60 -18.90 -3.67
N MET A 169 -8.70 -18.81 -2.67
CA MET A 169 -7.49 -18.02 -2.75
C MET A 169 -6.51 -18.47 -3.85
N LYS A 170 -6.43 -19.77 -4.16
CA LYS A 170 -5.69 -20.25 -5.35
C LYS A 170 -6.26 -19.69 -6.65
N THR A 171 -7.58 -19.52 -6.72
CA THR A 171 -8.24 -18.91 -7.89
C THR A 171 -7.95 -17.42 -7.94
N VAL A 172 -8.05 -16.72 -6.81
CA VAL A 172 -7.68 -15.28 -6.69
C VAL A 172 -6.22 -15.10 -7.12
N TYR A 173 -5.29 -15.92 -6.61
CA TYR A 173 -3.88 -15.84 -6.98
C TYR A 173 -3.68 -15.94 -8.50
N ARG A 174 -4.31 -16.92 -9.15
CA ARG A 174 -4.24 -17.07 -10.62
C ARG A 174 -4.80 -15.87 -11.36
N MET A 175 -5.92 -15.30 -10.89
CA MET A 175 -6.48 -14.07 -11.47
C MET A 175 -5.49 -12.90 -11.36
N LEU A 176 -4.84 -12.75 -10.22
CA LEU A 176 -3.82 -11.72 -10.00
C LEU A 176 -2.59 -11.93 -10.88
N VAL A 177 -2.12 -13.18 -11.05
CA VAL A 177 -1.01 -13.49 -11.97
C VAL A 177 -1.34 -13.11 -13.41
N TYR A 178 -2.56 -13.38 -13.88
CA TYR A 178 -2.98 -12.98 -15.23
C TYR A 178 -3.08 -11.45 -15.39
N ALA A 179 -3.45 -10.73 -14.34
CA ALA A 179 -3.62 -9.28 -14.39
C ALA A 179 -2.30 -8.51 -14.19
N TYR A 180 -1.48 -8.93 -13.24
CA TYR A 180 -0.31 -8.16 -12.77
C TYR A 180 1.02 -8.84 -13.02
N GLY A 181 1.04 -10.11 -13.47
CA GLY A 181 2.23 -10.94 -13.59
C GLY A 181 2.53 -11.72 -12.30
N GLU A 182 3.38 -12.74 -12.41
CA GLU A 182 3.79 -13.55 -11.26
C GLU A 182 4.88 -12.84 -10.45
N PRO A 183 4.69 -12.65 -9.14
CA PRO A 183 5.70 -12.01 -8.31
C PRO A 183 6.97 -12.87 -8.24
N PRO A 184 8.17 -12.26 -8.40
CA PRO A 184 9.41 -12.99 -8.28
C PRO A 184 9.68 -13.41 -6.83
N THR A 185 10.17 -14.62 -6.63
CA THR A 185 10.67 -15.12 -5.33
C THR A 185 12.14 -14.74 -5.11
N SER A 186 12.89 -14.55 -6.19
CA SER A 186 14.27 -14.09 -6.19
C SER A 186 14.60 -13.39 -7.50
N PHE A 187 15.61 -12.53 -7.48
CA PHE A 187 16.08 -11.80 -8.66
C PHE A 187 17.54 -11.39 -8.51
N THR A 188 18.21 -11.17 -9.63
CA THR A 188 19.61 -10.70 -9.64
C THR A 188 19.64 -9.20 -9.94
N TRP A 189 20.31 -8.43 -9.09
CA TRP A 189 20.33 -6.98 -9.20
C TRP A 189 21.64 -6.37 -8.69
N ALA A 190 22.01 -5.21 -9.19
CA ALA A 190 23.03 -4.31 -8.65
C ALA A 190 22.71 -2.86 -9.04
N PRO A 191 23.17 -1.87 -8.24
CA PRO A 191 22.98 -0.46 -8.56
C PRO A 191 23.66 -0.10 -9.89
N LYS A 192 22.99 0.80 -10.65
CA LYS A 192 23.53 1.37 -11.90
C LYS A 192 23.62 2.88 -11.80
N ILE A 193 24.78 3.41 -12.17
CA ILE A 193 24.99 4.86 -12.37
C ILE A 193 25.38 5.08 -13.83
N ASN A 194 24.66 5.96 -14.53
CA ASN A 194 24.85 6.23 -15.95
C ASN A 194 24.88 4.95 -16.83
N GLY A 195 23.99 3.99 -16.50
CA GLY A 195 23.83 2.75 -17.24
C GLY A 195 24.89 1.66 -16.93
N LYS A 196 25.88 1.95 -16.10
CA LYS A 196 26.93 0.99 -15.70
C LYS A 196 26.70 0.48 -14.29
N TYR A 197 26.88 -0.81 -14.06
CA TYR A 197 26.88 -1.37 -12.72
C TYR A 197 28.01 -0.77 -11.88
N THR A 198 27.70 -0.41 -10.64
CA THR A 198 28.68 0.10 -9.67
C THR A 198 29.33 -1.00 -8.86
N GLU A 199 28.69 -2.16 -8.83
CA GLU A 199 29.16 -3.36 -8.15
C GLU A 199 28.73 -4.63 -8.91
N LYS A 200 29.24 -5.78 -8.52
CA LYS A 200 28.87 -7.07 -9.11
C LYS A 200 27.41 -7.41 -8.74
N PRO A 201 26.55 -7.78 -9.70
CA PRO A 201 25.18 -8.20 -9.41
C PRO A 201 25.13 -9.37 -8.44
N LYS A 202 24.20 -9.28 -7.49
CA LYS A 202 23.89 -10.32 -6.49
C LYS A 202 22.48 -10.81 -6.67
N THR A 203 22.19 -12.01 -6.19
CA THR A 203 20.83 -12.55 -6.09
C THR A 203 20.22 -12.18 -4.74
N TYR A 204 19.02 -11.65 -4.79
CA TYR A 204 18.22 -11.25 -3.64
C TYR A 204 16.88 -11.97 -3.64
N THR A 205 16.33 -12.24 -2.46
CA THR A 205 14.87 -12.32 -2.27
C THR A 205 14.33 -10.90 -2.07
N PRO A 206 13.03 -10.64 -2.26
CA PRO A 206 12.46 -9.32 -1.99
C PRO A 206 12.72 -8.82 -0.56
N GLN A 207 12.67 -9.70 0.43
CA GLN A 207 12.97 -9.37 1.84
C GLN A 207 14.45 -9.07 2.06
N SER A 208 15.37 -9.85 1.45
CA SER A 208 16.81 -9.57 1.58
C SER A 208 17.18 -8.26 0.87
N PHE A 209 16.54 -7.95 -0.25
CA PHE A 209 16.70 -6.67 -0.95
C PHE A 209 16.26 -5.50 -0.06
N TYR A 210 15.10 -5.62 0.58
CA TYR A 210 14.64 -4.60 1.53
C TYR A 210 15.66 -4.38 2.66
N LYS A 211 16.14 -5.45 3.27
CA LYS A 211 17.10 -5.37 4.38
C LYS A 211 18.47 -4.81 3.97
N GLU A 212 19.05 -5.33 2.89
CA GLU A 212 20.43 -5.01 2.51
C GLU A 212 20.56 -3.72 1.70
N VAL A 213 19.61 -3.45 0.79
CA VAL A 213 19.67 -2.30 -0.12
C VAL A 213 18.84 -1.13 0.38
N CYS A 214 17.63 -1.39 0.89
CA CYS A 214 16.73 -0.33 1.34
C CYS A 214 16.95 0.08 2.80
N GLY A 215 17.69 -0.70 3.57
CA GLY A 215 18.05 -0.40 4.95
C GLY A 215 17.30 -1.19 6.00
N GLY A 216 16.23 -1.90 5.64
CA GLY A 216 15.50 -2.78 6.52
C GLY A 216 14.95 -2.11 7.77
N GLU A 217 14.54 -0.85 7.63
CA GLU A 217 13.95 -0.08 8.74
C GLU A 217 12.65 -0.74 9.19
N ASP A 218 12.41 -0.78 10.49
CA ASP A 218 11.11 -1.15 11.05
C ASP A 218 10.13 0.01 10.83
N LEU A 219 9.32 -0.12 9.78
CA LEU A 219 8.42 0.96 9.36
C LEU A 219 7.26 1.16 10.32
N ASN A 220 6.78 0.09 10.96
CA ASN A 220 5.71 0.18 11.94
C ASN A 220 6.16 0.84 13.25
N ALA A 221 7.41 0.65 13.64
CA ALA A 221 7.98 1.28 14.82
C ALA A 221 8.39 2.75 14.62
N ASN A 222 8.79 3.12 13.39
CA ASN A 222 9.42 4.41 13.13
C ASN A 222 8.48 5.46 12.51
N TYR A 223 7.30 5.07 12.06
CA TYR A 223 6.34 5.97 11.42
C TYR A 223 4.98 5.91 12.11
N VAL A 224 4.30 7.03 12.13
CA VAL A 224 2.97 7.19 12.73
C VAL A 224 2.09 7.99 11.79
N MET A 225 0.81 7.63 11.70
CA MET A 225 -0.18 8.41 10.97
C MET A 225 -0.80 9.47 11.87
N LEU A 226 -0.90 10.69 11.35
CA LEU A 226 -1.52 11.83 12.04
C LEU A 226 -2.88 12.12 11.40
N MET A 227 -3.84 12.55 12.21
CA MET A 227 -5.09 13.10 11.74
C MET A 227 -5.40 14.43 12.43
N ASN A 228 -6.26 15.23 11.83
CA ASN A 228 -6.86 16.41 12.46
C ASN A 228 -8.36 16.31 12.34
N ASP A 229 -9.01 15.79 13.37
CA ASP A 229 -10.46 15.68 13.49
C ASP A 229 -10.93 16.50 14.70
N PRO A 230 -11.44 17.73 14.50
CA PRO A 230 -11.91 18.57 15.59
C PRO A 230 -13.22 18.08 16.23
N SER A 231 -13.89 17.08 15.65
CA SER A 231 -15.08 16.47 16.26
C SER A 231 -14.74 15.47 17.37
N ARG A 232 -13.44 15.16 17.54
CA ARG A 232 -12.91 14.22 18.52
C ARG A 232 -11.86 14.86 19.41
N PRO A 233 -11.67 14.41 20.66
CA PRO A 233 -10.60 14.91 21.52
C PRO A 233 -9.23 14.84 20.85
N PHE A 234 -8.47 15.92 20.93
CA PHE A 234 -7.08 15.96 20.50
C PHE A 234 -6.15 15.24 21.50
N ASN A 235 -4.93 14.93 21.09
CA ASN A 235 -3.90 14.24 21.87
C ASN A 235 -4.35 12.83 22.32
N GLN A 236 -5.12 12.18 21.47
CA GLN A 236 -5.60 10.81 21.65
C GLN A 236 -5.24 9.95 20.44
N VAL A 237 -5.08 8.66 20.69
CA VAL A 237 -4.89 7.64 19.66
C VAL A 237 -6.24 7.07 19.28
N TYR A 238 -6.49 6.96 18.00
CA TYR A 238 -7.70 6.35 17.42
C TYR A 238 -7.30 5.20 16.50
N GLU A 239 -7.87 4.06 16.77
CA GLU A 239 -7.75 2.87 15.93
C GLU A 239 -9.05 2.68 15.15
N ILE A 240 -8.94 2.35 13.87
CA ILE A 240 -10.11 2.03 13.04
C ILE A 240 -10.18 0.52 12.92
N ASP A 241 -11.13 -0.05 13.64
CA ASP A 241 -11.33 -1.50 13.69
C ASP A 241 -11.59 -2.07 12.28
N TYR A 242 -10.92 -3.18 11.99
CA TYR A 242 -10.99 -3.91 10.72
C TYR A 242 -10.46 -3.14 9.48
N ASP A 243 -9.97 -1.93 9.61
CA ASP A 243 -9.39 -1.16 8.51
C ASP A 243 -7.87 -1.42 8.43
N ARG A 244 -7.52 -2.48 7.73
CA ARG A 244 -6.16 -2.99 7.55
C ARG A 244 -6.03 -3.67 6.19
N HIS A 245 -4.80 -3.94 5.76
CA HIS A 245 -4.53 -4.57 4.45
C HIS A 245 -4.36 -6.08 4.55
N THR A 246 -3.77 -6.57 5.62
CA THR A 246 -3.52 -8.00 5.85
C THR A 246 -4.31 -8.49 7.06
N TYR A 247 -4.71 -9.74 7.07
CA TYR A 247 -5.48 -10.29 8.20
C TYR A 247 -4.67 -10.29 9.51
N ASP A 248 -3.38 -10.59 9.41
CA ASP A 248 -2.40 -10.62 10.50
C ASP A 248 -1.67 -9.27 10.73
N GLY A 249 -2.06 -8.22 10.01
CA GLY A 249 -1.45 -6.90 10.10
C GLY A 249 -2.12 -5.96 11.09
N HIS A 250 -1.74 -4.70 11.01
CA HIS A 250 -2.15 -3.65 11.92
C HIS A 250 -3.37 -2.90 11.40
N ASN A 251 -4.33 -2.64 12.28
CA ASN A 251 -5.41 -1.69 11.99
C ASN A 251 -4.82 -0.28 11.79
N TRP A 252 -5.52 0.55 11.04
CA TRP A 252 -5.12 1.95 10.92
C TRP A 252 -5.22 2.66 12.26
N LEU A 253 -4.10 3.22 12.67
CA LEU A 253 -3.94 3.88 13.96
C LEU A 253 -3.49 5.31 13.74
N TYR A 254 -4.23 6.28 14.25
CA TYR A 254 -3.97 7.70 14.09
C TYR A 254 -3.78 8.39 15.44
N ILE A 255 -2.85 9.34 15.48
CA ILE A 255 -2.80 10.31 16.57
C ILE A 255 -3.56 11.56 16.12
N ASN A 256 -4.61 11.91 16.87
CA ASN A 256 -5.40 13.12 16.59
C ASN A 256 -4.74 14.33 17.21
N LEU A 257 -4.28 15.27 16.39
CA LEU A 257 -3.56 16.45 16.82
C LEU A 257 -4.22 17.75 16.30
N PRO A 258 -4.06 18.86 17.03
CA PRO A 258 -4.36 20.19 16.50
C PRO A 258 -3.60 20.43 15.19
N ILE A 259 -4.21 21.16 14.27
CA ILE A 259 -3.59 21.42 12.96
C ILE A 259 -2.26 22.21 13.10
N GLU A 260 -2.14 23.04 14.11
CA GLU A 260 -0.93 23.81 14.34
C GLU A 260 0.26 22.92 14.74
N ASP A 261 0.02 21.89 15.58
CA ASP A 261 1.04 20.92 15.96
C ASP A 261 1.51 20.11 14.73
N ILE A 262 0.58 19.71 13.87
CA ILE A 262 0.90 18.99 12.61
C ILE A 262 1.75 19.89 11.69
N LYS A 263 1.42 21.18 11.58
CA LYS A 263 2.22 22.14 10.80
C LYS A 263 3.63 22.30 11.37
N GLU A 264 3.76 22.42 12.69
CA GLU A 264 5.07 22.52 13.34
C GLU A 264 5.93 21.27 13.10
N MET A 265 5.34 20.08 13.21
CA MET A 265 6.00 18.81 12.88
C MET A 265 6.46 18.76 11.43
N ALA A 266 5.62 19.19 10.49
CA ALA A 266 5.95 19.24 9.07
C ALA A 266 7.11 20.23 8.79
N ILE A 267 7.12 21.40 9.44
CA ILE A 267 8.19 22.38 9.34
C ILE A 267 9.49 21.84 9.93
N ALA A 268 9.43 21.16 11.08
CA ALA A 268 10.59 20.53 11.70
C ALA A 268 11.19 19.46 10.78
N SER A 269 10.35 18.59 10.22
CA SER A 269 10.76 17.57 9.23
C SER A 269 11.50 18.17 8.03
N LEU A 270 10.99 19.29 7.48
CA LEU A 270 11.65 19.99 6.38
C LEU A 270 13.03 20.56 6.79
N LYS A 271 13.14 21.15 7.99
CA LYS A 271 14.41 21.68 8.51
C LYS A 271 15.45 20.60 8.70
N ASP A 272 15.04 19.42 9.15
CA ASP A 272 15.90 18.25 9.34
C ASP A 272 16.18 17.49 8.04
N SER A 273 15.66 17.99 6.90
CA SER A 273 15.76 17.34 5.60
C SER A 273 15.17 15.93 5.57
N THR A 274 14.24 15.63 6.46
CA THR A 274 13.49 14.37 6.51
C THR A 274 12.35 14.41 5.51
N ILE A 275 12.16 13.33 4.76
CA ILE A 275 11.06 13.20 3.80
C ILE A 275 9.86 12.59 4.50
N CYS A 276 8.72 13.27 4.45
CA CYS A 276 7.45 12.72 4.92
C CYS A 276 6.49 12.41 3.77
N LEU A 277 5.46 11.62 4.05
CA LEU A 277 4.45 11.21 3.08
C LEU A 277 3.70 12.37 2.42
N LEU A 278 3.55 13.49 3.14
CA LEU A 278 2.88 14.68 2.61
C LEU A 278 3.56 15.26 1.35
N TYR A 279 4.90 15.13 1.23
CA TYR A 279 5.67 15.70 0.12
C TYR A 279 5.86 14.74 -1.06
N THR A 280 5.51 13.48 -0.90
CA THR A 280 5.80 12.42 -1.87
C THR A 280 4.58 11.89 -2.58
N SER A 281 3.42 12.51 -2.35
CA SER A 281 2.18 12.13 -3.05
C SER A 281 2.35 12.22 -4.56
N PRO A 282 2.02 11.19 -5.32
CA PRO A 282 2.14 11.18 -6.78
C PRO A 282 0.96 11.86 -7.48
N SER A 283 -0.03 12.33 -6.72
CA SER A 283 -1.29 12.74 -7.30
C SER A 283 -1.21 14.13 -7.94
N PRO A 284 -1.37 14.23 -9.26
CA PRO A 284 -1.66 15.48 -9.94
C PRO A 284 -3.18 15.67 -10.11
N ARG A 285 -4.01 15.15 -9.21
CA ARG A 285 -5.45 15.37 -9.28
C ARG A 285 -5.82 16.71 -8.66
N ASP A 286 -5.28 17.77 -9.21
CA ASP A 286 -5.69 19.13 -8.88
C ASP A 286 -5.97 19.89 -10.19
#